data_c97be05e370fda07dd1d21903c32dbdf
#
_entry.id   c97be05e370fda07dd1d21903c32dbdf
#
_cell.length_a   1.000
_cell.length_b   1.000
_cell.length_c   1.000
_cell.angle_alpha   90.00
_cell.angle_beta   90.00
_cell.angle_gamma   90.00
#
_symmetry.space_group_name_H-M   'P 1'
#
loop_
_entity.id
_entity.type
_entity.pdbx_description
1 polymer ?
#
loop_
_entity_poly.entity_id
_entity_poly.type
_entity_poly.pdbx_seq_one_letter_code
_entity_poly.pdbx_strand_id
1 'polypeptide(L)'
;MDINVLFKMLTVLNFLALFGSIFFMYKIGKLGSKILRTYLSIITVVYVVGFLYAEYYFINHGFFNESDAFALIVVTVSIQMLVIVLYIITQFIRYFSQKDEKNNIFELNYNNAIYKKIILSKIELGTPFNIIKVKIINHRKLIDVSSESQFSKMLSFSVLKLKKTLKDSNLEFYHDSRDIIIIGYSIDREEIKRLAYMVYEALILPIEMKKQNILLQPVIGCAISSSDVESSEVLLKQVDIACYKAKKLGVILDFYRSTYSESIYEEAYILNRLINAIPNNEFKLFYQPIVNSIDQTVHGYEALIRWPQSDGSMIPPDKFISIAETNNYIKGITQWVVKQVSHDIAAFKRENIHPLVHVNVSTLDLHDEDLYKLLFTLVTNKQLEPSDVILEVTESALMADVDTAYLMLSKLSELGFYISIDDFGTGYSSLSLLRVLSFNQIKIDQSFIRNMAIGNSDYAIVASTIYLAHSLGCNVVAEGVEDFNLFDELKELGCDYIQGYCISKPKEFTEILHWSLKQVEMNKQTAIA
;
A
#
# COMPACT_ATOMS: atom_id res chain seq x y z
N MET A 1 37.31 -4.98 76.13
CA MET A 1 38.12 -5.57 75.05
C MET A 1 39.34 -4.66 74.91
N ASP A 2 40.55 -5.23 74.94
CA ASP A 2 41.78 -4.47 74.94
C ASP A 2 41.86 -3.67 73.61
N ILE A 3 42.10 -2.33 73.68
CA ILE A 3 42.15 -1.39 72.55
C ILE A 3 43.14 -1.92 71.51
N ASN A 4 44.22 -2.56 71.93
CA ASN A 4 45.21 -3.19 71.04
C ASN A 4 44.63 -4.37 70.23
N VAL A 5 43.72 -5.14 70.80
CA VAL A 5 43.05 -6.25 70.12
C VAL A 5 42.04 -5.74 69.11
N LEU A 6 41.31 -4.67 69.46
CA LEU A 6 40.36 -4.01 68.57
C LEU A 6 41.06 -3.39 67.35
N PHE A 7 42.21 -2.71 67.59
CA PHE A 7 43.01 -2.11 66.53
C PHE A 7 43.59 -3.15 65.57
N LYS A 8 44.13 -4.27 66.08
CA LYS A 8 44.61 -5.39 65.25
C LYS A 8 43.49 -6.00 64.42
N MET A 9 42.29 -6.20 65.00
CA MET A 9 41.13 -6.70 64.26
C MET A 9 40.69 -5.71 63.17
N LEU A 10 40.71 -4.40 63.46
CA LEU A 10 40.38 -3.36 62.46
C LEU A 10 41.39 -3.32 61.33
N THR A 11 42.69 -3.47 61.64
CA THR A 11 43.76 -3.54 60.62
C THR A 11 43.57 -4.73 59.68
N VAL A 12 43.24 -5.92 60.19
CA VAL A 12 42.94 -7.11 59.40
C VAL A 12 41.69 -6.92 58.53
N LEU A 13 40.62 -6.33 59.10
CA LEU A 13 39.39 -6.01 58.36
C LEU A 13 39.62 -5.01 57.21
N ASN A 14 40.43 -3.96 57.48
CA ASN A 14 40.81 -2.99 56.49
C ASN A 14 41.68 -3.61 55.35
N PHE A 15 42.59 -4.50 55.71
CA PHE A 15 43.37 -5.24 54.70
C PHE A 15 42.53 -6.13 53.79
N LEU A 16 41.54 -6.79 54.36
CA LEU A 16 40.57 -7.60 53.62
C LEU A 16 39.67 -6.74 52.71
N ALA A 17 39.24 -5.58 53.20
CA ALA A 17 38.48 -4.58 52.41
C ALA A 17 39.29 -4.00 51.26
N LEU A 18 40.58 -3.73 51.49
CA LEU A 18 41.52 -3.26 50.45
C LEU A 18 41.71 -4.31 49.34
N PHE A 19 41.95 -5.56 49.74
CA PHE A 19 42.08 -6.68 48.80
C PHE A 19 40.78 -6.89 48.00
N GLY A 20 39.63 -6.79 48.67
CA GLY A 20 38.31 -6.87 48.03
C GLY A 20 38.11 -5.73 47.01
N SER A 21 38.53 -4.51 47.34
CA SER A 21 38.45 -3.33 46.48
C SER A 21 39.36 -3.45 45.25
N ILE A 22 40.59 -3.95 45.40
CA ILE A 22 41.54 -4.18 44.29
C ILE A 22 41.02 -5.28 43.35
N PHE A 23 40.54 -6.39 43.90
CA PHE A 23 39.93 -7.48 43.10
C PHE A 23 38.69 -6.99 42.33
N PHE A 24 37.91 -6.15 42.97
CA PHE A 24 36.74 -5.52 42.41
C PHE A 24 37.10 -4.56 41.24
N MET A 25 38.15 -3.74 41.43
CA MET A 25 38.69 -2.85 40.41
C MET A 25 39.20 -3.61 39.17
N TYR A 26 39.84 -4.75 39.38
CA TYR A 26 40.30 -5.62 38.31
C TYR A 26 39.13 -6.18 37.50
N LYS A 27 38.04 -6.52 38.14
CA LYS A 27 36.83 -7.07 37.51
C LYS A 27 36.02 -5.99 36.75
N ILE A 28 35.94 -4.76 37.28
CA ILE A 28 35.30 -3.60 36.63
C ILE A 28 36.17 -3.07 35.48
N GLY A 29 37.48 -3.17 35.58
CA GLY A 29 38.42 -2.69 34.57
C GLY A 29 38.19 -3.28 33.17
N LYS A 30 37.53 -4.42 33.08
CA LYS A 30 37.13 -5.03 31.80
C LYS A 30 35.79 -4.52 31.23
N LEU A 31 34.98 -3.75 31.98
CA LEU A 31 33.56 -3.52 31.67
C LEU A 31 33.03 -2.07 31.87
N GLY A 32 33.82 -1.11 32.37
CA GLY A 32 33.30 0.21 32.74
C GLY A 32 33.85 1.39 31.89
N SER A 33 33.13 2.52 31.87
CA SER A 33 33.58 3.76 31.25
C SER A 33 34.91 4.27 31.85
N LYS A 34 35.74 4.93 31.02
CA LYS A 34 37.05 5.49 31.43
C LYS A 34 36.93 6.42 32.67
N ILE A 35 35.82 7.15 32.76
CA ILE A 35 35.52 8.10 33.86
C ILE A 35 35.30 7.34 35.18
N LEU A 36 34.51 6.28 35.23
CA LEU A 36 34.22 5.51 36.44
C LEU A 36 35.49 4.85 36.99
N ARG A 37 36.37 4.35 36.11
CA ARG A 37 37.69 3.81 36.47
C ARG A 37 38.57 4.85 37.17
N THR A 38 38.60 6.07 36.64
CA THR A 38 39.39 7.18 37.22
C THR A 38 38.88 7.54 38.61
N TYR A 39 37.57 7.67 38.81
CA TYR A 39 36.98 7.98 40.12
C TYR A 39 37.26 6.90 41.19
N LEU A 40 37.08 5.62 40.83
CA LEU A 40 37.36 4.50 41.73
C LEU A 40 38.85 4.41 42.09
N SER A 41 39.74 4.69 41.13
CA SER A 41 41.19 4.76 41.41
C SER A 41 41.54 5.86 42.37
N ILE A 42 40.97 7.07 42.25
CA ILE A 42 41.19 8.19 43.15
C ILE A 42 40.71 7.85 44.57
N ILE A 43 39.50 7.28 44.72
CA ILE A 43 38.97 6.89 46.03
C ILE A 43 39.86 5.85 46.70
N THR A 44 40.35 4.85 45.94
CA THR A 44 41.26 3.83 46.47
C THR A 44 42.60 4.43 46.92
N VAL A 45 43.16 5.34 46.15
CA VAL A 45 44.41 6.03 46.54
C VAL A 45 44.22 6.87 47.82
N VAL A 46 43.13 7.62 47.92
CA VAL A 46 42.82 8.41 49.12
C VAL A 46 42.66 7.51 50.35
N TYR A 47 42.00 6.38 50.19
CA TYR A 47 41.83 5.36 51.25
C TYR A 47 43.17 4.80 51.71
N VAL A 48 44.04 4.37 50.76
CA VAL A 48 45.36 3.83 51.06
C VAL A 48 46.25 4.84 51.75
N VAL A 49 46.25 6.10 51.28
CA VAL A 49 47.04 7.18 51.90
C VAL A 49 46.55 7.50 53.33
N GLY A 50 45.22 7.57 53.52
CA GLY A 50 44.61 7.77 54.83
C GLY A 50 44.94 6.66 55.82
N PHE A 51 44.92 5.40 55.37
CA PHE A 51 45.28 4.24 56.18
C PHE A 51 46.78 4.24 56.57
N LEU A 52 47.65 4.49 55.60
CA LEU A 52 49.11 4.56 55.88
C LEU A 52 49.48 5.72 56.82
N TYR A 53 48.75 6.87 56.69
CA TYR A 53 48.94 7.99 57.62
C TYR A 53 48.50 7.63 59.04
N ALA A 54 47.39 6.92 59.20
CA ALA A 54 46.90 6.45 60.51
C ALA A 54 47.86 5.45 61.15
N GLU A 55 48.44 4.52 60.38
CA GLU A 55 49.46 3.58 60.87
C GLU A 55 50.76 4.30 61.24
N TYR A 56 51.27 5.23 60.43
CA TYR A 56 52.42 6.06 60.71
C TYR A 56 52.26 6.86 62.03
N TYR A 57 51.13 7.48 62.25
CA TYR A 57 50.79 8.25 63.43
C TYR A 57 50.75 7.33 64.68
N PHE A 58 50.21 6.14 64.55
CA PHE A 58 50.14 5.13 65.62
C PHE A 58 51.55 4.67 66.02
N ILE A 59 52.44 4.39 65.09
CA ILE A 59 53.79 3.94 65.32
C ILE A 59 54.63 4.99 66.06
N ASN A 60 54.47 6.28 65.73
CA ASN A 60 55.33 7.32 66.25
C ASN A 60 54.86 8.03 67.58
N HIS A 61 53.58 7.98 67.88
CA HIS A 61 53.00 8.74 69.00
C HIS A 61 52.37 7.85 70.11
N GLY A 62 52.34 6.59 69.95
CA GLY A 62 52.00 5.57 70.98
C GLY A 62 50.60 5.68 71.56
N PHE A 63 49.57 5.50 71.39
CA PHE A 63 48.19 5.48 71.90
C PHE A 63 47.31 6.64 71.44
N PHE A 64 46.26 6.31 70.70
CA PHE A 64 45.13 7.20 70.51
C PHE A 64 44.30 7.33 71.78
N ASN A 65 43.81 8.51 72.08
CA ASN A 65 42.72 8.70 73.01
C ASN A 65 41.49 8.00 72.53
N GLU A 66 40.59 7.61 73.43
CA GLU A 66 39.34 6.87 73.06
C GLU A 66 38.53 7.62 71.97
N SER A 67 38.55 8.95 71.96
CA SER A 67 37.89 9.81 70.98
C SER A 67 38.51 9.68 69.58
N ASP A 68 39.84 9.54 69.46
CA ASP A 68 40.52 9.45 68.18
C ASP A 68 40.36 8.06 67.54
N ALA A 69 40.36 7.00 68.38
CA ALA A 69 40.05 5.66 67.96
C ALA A 69 38.61 5.53 67.45
N PHE A 70 37.66 6.18 68.13
CA PHE A 70 36.26 6.22 67.70
C PHE A 70 36.09 6.97 66.35
N ALA A 71 36.77 8.13 66.20
CA ALA A 71 36.73 8.90 64.96
C ALA A 71 37.30 8.08 63.75
N LEU A 72 38.39 7.35 63.97
CA LEU A 72 39.00 6.51 62.94
C LEU A 72 38.07 5.34 62.53
N ILE A 73 37.36 4.72 63.48
CA ILE A 73 36.35 3.67 63.24
C ILE A 73 35.20 4.25 62.43
N VAL A 74 34.67 5.41 62.78
CA VAL A 74 33.56 6.04 62.07
C VAL A 74 33.97 6.39 60.63
N VAL A 75 35.17 6.95 60.41
CA VAL A 75 35.66 7.26 59.07
C VAL A 75 35.83 5.99 58.22
N THR A 76 36.42 4.93 58.77
CA THR A 76 36.61 3.65 58.03
C THR A 76 35.30 2.96 57.69
N VAL A 77 34.33 2.93 58.60
CA VAL A 77 33.00 2.37 58.36
C VAL A 77 32.26 3.20 57.31
N SER A 78 32.35 4.53 57.35
CA SER A 78 31.75 5.42 56.40
C SER A 78 32.29 5.22 54.97
N ILE A 79 33.62 5.06 54.83
CA ILE A 79 34.26 4.77 53.54
C ILE A 79 33.82 3.37 53.01
N GLN A 80 33.74 2.37 53.87
CA GLN A 80 33.29 1.03 53.48
C GLN A 80 31.82 1.06 52.99
N MET A 81 30.95 1.78 53.72
CA MET A 81 29.56 1.96 53.30
C MET A 81 29.47 2.68 51.96
N LEU A 82 30.27 3.72 51.72
CA LEU A 82 30.33 4.43 50.45
C LEU A 82 30.74 3.51 49.29
N VAL A 83 31.73 2.64 49.49
CA VAL A 83 32.16 1.65 48.50
C VAL A 83 31.06 0.65 48.20
N ILE A 84 30.32 0.18 49.23
CA ILE A 84 29.17 -0.72 49.05
C ILE A 84 28.05 -0.02 48.27
N VAL A 85 27.71 1.20 48.60
CA VAL A 85 26.69 2.01 47.91
C VAL A 85 27.08 2.22 46.45
N LEU A 86 28.33 2.61 46.17
CA LEU A 86 28.84 2.76 44.80
C LEU A 86 28.81 1.44 44.03
N TYR A 87 29.08 0.31 44.72
CA TYR A 87 28.92 -1.02 44.10
C TYR A 87 27.48 -1.32 43.72
N ILE A 88 26.55 -1.09 44.63
CA ILE A 88 25.10 -1.31 44.37
C ILE A 88 24.64 -0.40 43.23
N ILE A 89 25.02 0.86 43.20
CA ILE A 89 24.72 1.82 42.14
C ILE A 89 25.30 1.31 40.79
N THR A 90 26.54 0.83 40.80
CA THR A 90 27.18 0.30 39.58
C THR A 90 26.49 -0.96 39.06
N GLN A 91 26.06 -1.87 39.96
CA GLN A 91 25.29 -3.04 39.56
C GLN A 91 23.89 -2.66 39.06
N PHE A 92 23.27 -1.66 39.69
CA PHE A 92 21.99 -1.11 39.27
C PHE A 92 22.09 -0.46 37.87
N ILE A 93 23.08 0.40 37.66
CA ILE A 93 23.38 1.00 36.34
C ILE A 93 23.68 -0.10 35.32
N ARG A 94 24.42 -1.13 35.70
CA ARG A 94 24.75 -2.26 34.81
C ARG A 94 23.52 -3.12 34.48
N TYR A 95 22.64 -3.35 35.47
CA TYR A 95 21.38 -4.05 35.26
C TYR A 95 20.46 -3.28 34.30
N PHE A 96 20.34 -1.97 34.47
CA PHE A 96 19.58 -1.11 33.57
C PHE A 96 20.26 -0.98 32.21
N SER A 97 21.58 -0.80 32.13
CA SER A 97 22.34 -0.77 30.88
C SER A 97 22.29 -2.10 30.10
N GLN A 98 22.31 -3.25 30.76
CA GLN A 98 22.11 -4.54 30.08
C GLN A 98 20.66 -4.77 29.66
N LYS A 99 19.71 -4.21 30.42
CA LYS A 99 18.30 -4.18 30.03
C LYS A 99 18.08 -3.17 28.90
N ASP A 100 18.80 -2.06 28.93
CA ASP A 100 18.82 -1.05 27.86
C ASP A 100 19.62 -1.47 26.65
N GLU A 101 20.71 -2.28 26.76
CA GLU A 101 21.33 -2.85 25.54
C GLU A 101 20.40 -3.82 24.81
N LYS A 102 19.63 -4.63 25.56
CA LYS A 102 18.55 -5.41 24.96
C LYS A 102 17.37 -4.54 24.49
N ASN A 103 17.09 -3.42 25.15
CA ASN A 103 16.05 -2.48 24.77
C ASN A 103 16.58 -1.39 23.80
N ASN A 104 17.83 -0.93 23.91
CA ASN A 104 18.44 0.07 23.01
C ASN A 104 18.68 -0.45 21.59
N ILE A 105 18.79 -1.75 21.38
CA ILE A 105 18.68 -2.30 20.03
C ILE A 105 17.27 -2.02 19.47
N PHE A 106 16.25 -1.89 20.35
CA PHE A 106 14.88 -1.59 19.97
C PHE A 106 14.57 -0.06 19.98
N GLU A 107 15.20 0.75 20.82
CA GLU A 107 14.90 2.19 20.94
C GLU A 107 15.75 3.09 20.03
N LEU A 108 16.96 2.69 19.67
CA LEU A 108 17.86 3.52 18.85
C LEU A 108 17.38 3.79 17.41
N ASN A 109 16.40 3.06 16.94
CA ASN A 109 15.87 3.21 15.58
C ASN A 109 14.42 3.73 15.51
N TYR A 110 13.75 3.95 16.65
CA TYR A 110 12.35 4.38 16.70
C TYR A 110 12.15 5.90 16.63
N ASN A 111 13.21 6.67 16.52
CA ASN A 111 13.12 8.12 16.61
C ASN A 111 13.00 8.76 15.22
N ASN A 112 11.75 9.04 14.80
CA ASN A 112 11.42 9.80 13.58
C ASN A 112 12.24 11.09 13.40
N ALA A 113 12.78 11.65 14.49
CA ALA A 113 13.60 12.85 14.47
C ALA A 113 15.05 12.60 14.03
N ILE A 114 15.59 11.38 14.20
CA ILE A 114 17.02 11.11 13.94
C ILE A 114 17.30 11.02 12.44
N TYR A 115 16.59 10.15 11.70
CA TYR A 115 16.85 10.02 10.26
C TYR A 115 16.49 11.30 9.49
N LYS A 116 15.46 12.05 9.92
CA LYS A 116 15.13 13.35 9.32
C LYS A 116 16.25 14.36 9.48
N LYS A 117 16.88 14.44 10.66
CA LYS A 117 18.05 15.30 10.91
C LYS A 117 19.24 14.88 10.08
N ILE A 118 19.47 13.57 9.92
CA ILE A 118 20.56 13.04 9.09
C ILE A 118 20.32 13.39 7.61
N ILE A 119 19.11 13.19 7.11
CA ILE A 119 18.74 13.59 5.75
C ILE A 119 18.98 15.10 5.56
N LEU A 120 18.53 15.92 6.49
CA LEU A 120 18.70 17.38 6.43
C LEU A 120 20.19 17.75 6.39
N SER A 121 21.01 17.19 7.29
CA SER A 121 22.45 17.46 7.29
C SER A 121 23.15 17.05 5.99
N LYS A 122 22.70 15.98 5.34
CA LYS A 122 23.25 15.56 4.04
C LYS A 122 22.84 16.52 2.91
N ILE A 123 21.61 17.05 2.96
CA ILE A 123 21.14 18.08 2.04
C ILE A 123 21.97 19.34 2.20
N GLU A 124 22.16 19.82 3.43
CA GLU A 124 22.96 21.00 3.75
C GLU A 124 24.44 20.88 3.33
N LEU A 125 25.01 19.67 3.43
CA LEU A 125 26.37 19.38 2.98
C LEU A 125 26.49 19.19 1.47
N GLY A 126 25.37 19.17 0.73
CA GLY A 126 25.37 18.94 -0.73
C GLY A 126 25.89 17.53 -1.12
N THR A 127 25.90 16.58 -0.20
CA THR A 127 26.38 15.21 -0.49
C THR A 127 25.31 14.43 -1.26
N PRO A 128 25.64 13.80 -2.40
CA PRO A 128 24.68 12.98 -3.13
C PRO A 128 24.34 11.72 -2.34
N PHE A 129 23.06 11.40 -2.23
CA PHE A 129 22.54 10.21 -1.56
C PHE A 129 21.20 9.78 -2.12
N ASN A 130 20.75 8.59 -1.74
CA ASN A 130 19.42 8.09 -2.06
C ASN A 130 18.69 7.66 -0.79
N ILE A 131 17.37 7.60 -0.90
CA ILE A 131 16.52 6.99 0.12
C ILE A 131 15.77 5.82 -0.52
N ILE A 132 15.82 4.68 0.15
CA ILE A 132 15.00 3.51 -0.13
C ILE A 132 14.05 3.36 1.05
N LYS A 133 12.76 3.52 0.82
CA LYS A 133 11.72 3.33 1.83
C LYS A 133 10.95 2.05 1.56
N VAL A 134 10.80 1.24 2.60
CA VAL A 134 10.01 0.01 2.53
C VAL A 134 8.74 0.19 3.34
N LYS A 135 7.60 0.10 2.68
CA LYS A 135 6.27 0.05 3.31
C LYS A 135 5.78 -1.38 3.39
N ILE A 136 5.25 -1.77 4.53
CA ILE A 136 4.63 -3.09 4.72
C ILE A 136 3.14 -2.97 4.46
N ILE A 137 2.67 -3.52 3.33
CA ILE A 137 1.27 -3.37 2.88
C ILE A 137 0.29 -4.01 3.86
N ASN A 138 0.63 -5.19 4.38
CA ASN A 138 -0.22 -5.95 5.31
C ASN A 138 -0.04 -5.53 6.78
N HIS A 139 0.54 -4.36 7.07
CA HIS A 139 0.83 -3.91 8.45
C HIS A 139 -0.41 -3.87 9.35
N ARG A 140 -1.57 -3.41 8.83
CA ARG A 140 -2.83 -3.37 9.61
C ARG A 140 -3.24 -4.75 10.08
N LYS A 141 -3.31 -5.73 9.16
CA LYS A 141 -3.63 -7.13 9.51
C LYS A 141 -2.64 -7.71 10.54
N LEU A 142 -1.35 -7.36 10.42
CA LEU A 142 -0.33 -7.81 11.38
C LEU A 142 -0.50 -7.16 12.75
N ILE A 143 -0.87 -5.88 12.83
CA ILE A 143 -1.15 -5.17 14.09
C ILE A 143 -2.42 -5.73 14.74
N ASP A 144 -3.48 -5.98 13.99
CA ASP A 144 -4.74 -6.53 14.48
C ASP A 144 -4.56 -7.91 15.12
N VAL A 145 -3.69 -8.75 14.54
CA VAL A 145 -3.40 -10.10 15.05
C VAL A 145 -2.37 -10.08 16.20
N SER A 146 -1.52 -9.06 16.28
CA SER A 146 -0.43 -8.99 17.26
C SER A 146 -0.58 -7.83 18.25
N SER A 147 0.01 -6.72 17.98
CA SER A 147 -0.09 -5.39 18.59
C SER A 147 0.92 -4.44 17.93
N GLU A 148 0.76 -3.12 18.08
CA GLU A 148 1.75 -2.15 17.59
C GLU A 148 3.17 -2.40 18.14
N SER A 149 3.29 -2.73 19.42
CA SER A 149 4.58 -3.01 20.05
C SER A 149 5.25 -4.27 19.47
N GLN A 150 4.47 -5.30 19.13
CA GLN A 150 5.01 -6.51 18.50
C GLN A 150 5.38 -6.26 17.05
N PHE A 151 4.59 -5.47 16.32
CA PHE A 151 4.90 -5.07 14.96
C PHE A 151 6.19 -4.23 14.90
N SER A 152 6.36 -3.25 15.80
CA SER A 152 7.60 -2.48 15.91
C SER A 152 8.83 -3.38 16.20
N LYS A 153 8.68 -4.42 17.02
CA LYS A 153 9.73 -5.42 17.22
C LYS A 153 10.04 -6.21 15.95
N MET A 154 9.02 -6.57 15.15
CA MET A 154 9.24 -7.21 13.84
C MET A 154 10.06 -6.33 12.91
N LEU A 155 9.74 -5.03 12.82
CA LEU A 155 10.52 -4.08 12.02
C LEU A 155 11.96 -3.97 12.51
N SER A 156 12.19 -3.89 13.82
CA SER A 156 13.55 -3.88 14.41
C SER A 156 14.33 -5.14 14.05
N PHE A 157 13.72 -6.31 14.12
CA PHE A 157 14.32 -7.58 13.67
C PHE A 157 14.64 -7.56 12.18
N SER A 158 13.74 -7.03 11.36
CA SER A 158 13.94 -6.89 9.92
C SER A 158 15.13 -6.00 9.61
N VAL A 159 15.26 -4.86 10.29
CA VAL A 159 16.41 -3.95 10.17
C VAL A 159 17.72 -4.64 10.57
N LEU A 160 17.74 -5.40 11.66
CA LEU A 160 18.94 -6.17 12.07
C LEU A 160 19.32 -7.22 11.03
N LYS A 161 18.33 -7.92 10.46
CA LYS A 161 18.54 -8.89 9.38
C LYS A 161 19.13 -8.21 8.15
N LEU A 162 18.58 -7.07 7.72
CA LEU A 162 19.08 -6.30 6.60
C LEU A 162 20.52 -5.82 6.83
N LYS A 163 20.84 -5.26 8.01
CA LYS A 163 22.21 -4.86 8.38
C LYS A 163 23.20 -6.02 8.29
N LYS A 164 22.78 -7.23 8.63
CA LYS A 164 23.62 -8.43 8.55
C LYS A 164 23.79 -8.91 7.12
N THR A 165 22.73 -8.89 6.32
CA THR A 165 22.72 -9.36 4.92
C THR A 165 23.49 -8.40 4.01
N LEU A 166 23.36 -7.09 4.26
CA LEU A 166 23.96 -6.02 3.44
C LEU A 166 25.17 -5.37 4.13
N LYS A 167 25.93 -6.15 4.89
CA LYS A 167 27.05 -5.66 5.74
C LYS A 167 28.13 -4.92 4.97
N ASP A 168 28.39 -5.31 3.73
CA ASP A 168 29.45 -4.74 2.88
C ASP A 168 28.98 -3.53 2.06
N SER A 169 27.69 -3.16 2.18
CA SER A 169 27.14 -1.97 1.54
C SER A 169 27.22 -0.78 2.51
N ASN A 170 27.60 0.38 1.99
CA ASN A 170 27.64 1.63 2.76
C ASN A 170 26.22 2.18 2.91
N LEU A 171 25.39 1.53 3.77
CA LEU A 171 23.97 1.84 3.98
C LEU A 171 23.67 2.13 5.45
N GLU A 172 22.84 3.11 5.69
CA GLU A 172 22.28 3.41 7.00
C GLU A 172 20.81 2.95 7.08
N PHE A 173 20.46 2.21 8.13
CA PHE A 173 19.16 1.60 8.27
C PHE A 173 18.41 2.16 9.47
N TYR A 174 17.19 2.61 9.24
CA TYR A 174 16.27 3.16 10.24
C TYR A 174 14.90 2.52 10.08
N HIS A 175 14.06 2.64 11.08
CA HIS A 175 12.62 2.38 10.96
C HIS A 175 11.83 3.35 11.83
N ASP A 176 10.62 3.63 11.43
CA ASP A 176 9.62 4.28 12.27
C ASP A 176 8.59 3.25 12.77
N SER A 177 7.38 3.69 13.13
CA SER A 177 6.32 2.80 13.60
C SER A 177 5.80 1.81 12.55
N ARG A 178 6.01 2.10 11.26
CA ARG A 178 5.36 1.36 10.16
C ARG A 178 6.27 1.01 8.99
N ASP A 179 7.32 1.79 8.78
CA ASP A 179 8.16 1.75 7.58
C ASP A 179 9.64 1.55 7.94
N ILE A 180 10.40 0.97 7.01
CA ILE A 180 11.87 0.91 7.10
C ILE A 180 12.43 1.95 6.13
N ILE A 181 13.40 2.74 6.60
CA ILE A 181 14.08 3.77 5.83
C ILE A 181 15.56 3.40 5.72
N ILE A 182 16.07 3.37 4.51
CA ILE A 182 17.47 3.06 4.21
C ILE A 182 18.06 4.26 3.47
N ILE A 183 19.16 4.79 3.95
CA ILE A 183 19.91 5.88 3.32
C ILE A 183 21.15 5.27 2.68
N GLY A 184 21.31 5.43 1.38
CA GLY A 184 22.44 4.97 0.59
C GLY A 184 23.19 6.14 -0.05
N TYR A 185 24.41 5.89 -0.50
CA TYR A 185 25.28 6.94 -1.06
C TYR A 185 25.47 6.84 -2.57
N SER A 186 24.83 5.89 -3.21
CA SER A 186 24.81 5.79 -4.67
C SER A 186 23.73 6.68 -5.28
N ILE A 187 24.00 7.24 -6.45
CA ILE A 187 23.03 7.92 -7.30
C ILE A 187 22.75 7.14 -8.60
N ASP A 188 23.42 6.01 -8.79
CA ASP A 188 23.17 5.12 -9.92
C ASP A 188 21.88 4.32 -9.69
N ARG A 189 20.92 4.51 -10.58
CA ARG A 189 19.59 3.85 -10.50
C ARG A 189 19.69 2.33 -10.56
N GLU A 190 20.58 1.77 -11.34
CA GLU A 190 20.70 0.31 -11.46
C GLU A 190 21.33 -0.30 -10.20
N GLU A 191 22.25 0.41 -9.56
CA GLU A 191 22.79 -0.01 -8.27
C GLU A 191 21.74 0.08 -7.17
N ILE A 192 20.98 1.20 -7.08
CA ILE A 192 19.89 1.37 -6.11
C ILE A 192 18.82 0.29 -6.32
N LYS A 193 18.48 -0.01 -7.57
CA LYS A 193 17.52 -1.05 -7.93
C LYS A 193 17.97 -2.43 -7.45
N ARG A 194 19.25 -2.79 -7.68
CA ARG A 194 19.82 -4.05 -7.17
C ARG A 194 19.75 -4.13 -5.64
N LEU A 195 20.14 -3.06 -4.95
CA LEU A 195 20.05 -2.98 -3.49
C LEU A 195 18.60 -3.12 -2.99
N ALA A 196 17.64 -2.44 -3.65
CA ALA A 196 16.23 -2.53 -3.31
C ALA A 196 15.68 -3.96 -3.50
N TYR A 197 16.08 -4.67 -4.56
CA TYR A 197 15.71 -6.08 -4.73
C TYR A 197 16.30 -6.97 -3.64
N MET A 198 17.57 -6.77 -3.25
CA MET A 198 18.19 -7.53 -2.14
C MET A 198 17.45 -7.27 -0.81
N VAL A 199 17.01 -6.01 -0.58
CA VAL A 199 16.17 -5.66 0.58
C VAL A 199 14.83 -6.39 0.51
N TYR A 200 14.17 -6.40 -0.63
CA TYR A 200 12.90 -7.09 -0.85
C TYR A 200 13.04 -8.58 -0.56
N GLU A 201 14.00 -9.27 -1.19
CA GLU A 201 14.25 -10.70 -1.01
C GLU A 201 14.52 -11.06 0.45
N ALA A 202 15.27 -10.23 1.16
CA ALA A 202 15.52 -10.46 2.58
C ALA A 202 14.24 -10.33 3.44
N LEU A 203 13.29 -9.46 3.04
CA LEU A 203 12.08 -9.17 3.83
C LEU A 203 10.90 -10.10 3.53
N ILE A 204 10.81 -10.68 2.33
CA ILE A 204 9.74 -11.65 2.01
C ILE A 204 9.94 -13.01 2.69
N LEU A 205 11.16 -13.29 3.19
CA LEU A 205 11.41 -14.50 3.95
C LEU A 205 10.69 -14.46 5.29
N PRO A 206 10.06 -15.56 5.71
CA PRO A 206 9.32 -15.62 6.97
C PRO A 206 10.17 -15.19 8.17
N ILE A 207 9.56 -14.41 9.05
CA ILE A 207 10.15 -14.03 10.34
C ILE A 207 9.55 -14.94 11.40
N GLU A 208 10.38 -15.75 12.04
CA GLU A 208 9.93 -16.59 13.13
C GLU A 208 9.82 -15.75 14.43
N MET A 209 8.59 -15.60 14.93
CA MET A 209 8.31 -14.96 16.21
C MET A 209 7.35 -15.82 17.03
N LYS A 210 7.75 -16.18 18.27
CA LYS A 210 6.94 -16.99 19.21
C LYS A 210 6.38 -18.28 18.58
N LYS A 211 7.18 -18.97 17.75
CA LYS A 211 6.81 -20.21 17.03
C LYS A 211 5.78 -20.00 15.90
N GLN A 212 5.59 -18.80 15.43
CA GLN A 212 4.77 -18.48 14.27
C GLN A 212 5.63 -17.86 13.18
N ASN A 213 5.40 -18.28 11.94
CA ASN A 213 6.03 -17.71 10.77
C ASN A 213 5.18 -16.54 10.26
N ILE A 214 5.75 -15.34 10.28
CA ILE A 214 5.09 -14.10 9.85
C ILE A 214 5.67 -13.69 8.50
N LEU A 215 4.81 -13.47 7.53
CA LEU A 215 5.17 -12.97 6.20
C LEU A 215 4.88 -11.48 6.12
N LEU A 216 5.90 -10.70 5.78
CA LEU A 216 5.76 -9.30 5.42
C LEU A 216 5.45 -9.19 3.91
N GLN A 217 4.63 -8.20 3.56
CA GLN A 217 4.38 -7.81 2.18
C GLN A 217 5.00 -6.43 1.92
N PRO A 218 6.30 -6.38 1.58
CA PRO A 218 6.99 -5.13 1.37
C PRO A 218 6.72 -4.57 -0.02
N VAL A 219 6.60 -3.24 -0.11
CA VAL A 219 6.69 -2.45 -1.34
C VAL A 219 7.74 -1.37 -1.13
N ILE A 220 8.51 -1.07 -2.16
CA ILE A 220 9.68 -0.21 -2.06
C ILE A 220 9.52 1.03 -2.91
N GLY A 221 9.78 2.20 -2.32
CA GLY A 221 9.94 3.46 -3.04
C GLY A 221 11.37 3.95 -2.94
N CYS A 222 11.88 4.50 -4.03
CA CYS A 222 13.22 5.05 -4.12
C CYS A 222 13.18 6.52 -4.56
N ALA A 223 14.00 7.36 -3.93
CA ALA A 223 14.27 8.72 -4.38
C ALA A 223 15.76 9.02 -4.28
N ILE A 224 16.25 9.78 -5.25
CA ILE A 224 17.64 10.24 -5.29
C ILE A 224 17.63 11.73 -4.94
N SER A 225 18.51 12.14 -4.02
CA SER A 225 18.69 13.54 -3.68
C SER A 225 19.17 14.31 -4.91
N SER A 226 18.47 15.39 -5.23
CA SER A 226 18.85 16.34 -6.30
C SER A 226 19.13 17.71 -5.70
N SER A 227 19.77 18.59 -6.46
CA SER A 227 20.07 19.97 -6.06
C SER A 227 18.81 20.79 -5.71
N ASP A 228 17.65 20.36 -6.18
CA ASP A 228 16.38 21.08 -6.02
C ASP A 228 15.62 20.68 -4.75
N VAL A 229 16.15 19.75 -3.95
CA VAL A 229 15.53 19.28 -2.72
C VAL A 229 16.04 20.12 -1.54
N GLU A 230 15.20 21.01 -1.04
CA GLU A 230 15.54 21.95 0.04
C GLU A 230 15.27 21.40 1.45
N SER A 231 14.47 20.34 1.58
CA SER A 231 14.11 19.81 2.90
C SER A 231 13.97 18.29 2.95
N SER A 232 14.19 17.73 4.14
CA SER A 232 14.00 16.29 4.40
C SER A 232 12.54 15.86 4.21
N GLU A 233 11.57 16.74 4.48
CA GLU A 233 10.16 16.48 4.29
C GLU A 233 9.81 16.27 2.82
N VAL A 234 10.37 17.10 1.93
CA VAL A 234 10.14 16.99 0.47
C VAL A 234 10.67 15.65 -0.02
N LEU A 235 11.90 15.28 0.33
CA LEU A 235 12.50 14.02 -0.11
C LEU A 235 11.76 12.79 0.43
N LEU A 236 11.34 12.83 1.69
CA LEU A 236 10.54 11.76 2.29
C LEU A 236 9.16 11.65 1.63
N LYS A 237 8.53 12.77 1.27
CA LYS A 237 7.29 12.78 0.51
C LYS A 237 7.47 12.18 -0.89
N GLN A 238 8.58 12.49 -1.57
CA GLN A 238 8.92 11.90 -2.86
C GLN A 238 9.02 10.37 -2.79
N VAL A 239 9.68 9.85 -1.75
CA VAL A 239 9.79 8.41 -1.52
C VAL A 239 8.43 7.78 -1.18
N ASP A 240 7.59 8.47 -0.40
CA ASP A 240 6.23 8.01 -0.09
C ASP A 240 5.36 7.90 -1.34
N ILE A 241 5.50 8.86 -2.25
CA ILE A 241 4.85 8.87 -3.57
C ILE A 241 5.31 7.67 -4.41
N ALA A 242 6.62 7.40 -4.42
CA ALA A 242 7.18 6.25 -5.14
C ALA A 242 6.62 4.92 -4.58
N CYS A 243 6.55 4.76 -3.24
CA CYS A 243 5.91 3.60 -2.62
C CYS A 243 4.43 3.46 -3.00
N TYR A 244 3.69 4.57 -3.02
CA TYR A 244 2.27 4.57 -3.41
C TYR A 244 2.10 4.11 -4.85
N LYS A 245 2.91 4.64 -5.79
CA LYS A 245 2.87 4.25 -7.20
C LYS A 245 3.29 2.81 -7.40
N ALA A 246 4.35 2.33 -6.73
CA ALA A 246 4.76 0.93 -6.79
C ALA A 246 3.61 -0.01 -6.35
N LYS A 247 2.92 0.33 -5.24
CA LYS A 247 1.75 -0.43 -4.79
C LYS A 247 0.61 -0.40 -5.80
N LYS A 248 0.29 0.77 -6.37
CA LYS A 248 -0.81 0.94 -7.34
C LYS A 248 -0.55 0.17 -8.63
N LEU A 249 0.72 0.13 -9.09
CA LEU A 249 1.14 -0.60 -10.28
C LEU A 249 1.35 -2.10 -10.05
N GLY A 250 1.24 -2.58 -8.80
CA GLY A 250 1.51 -3.98 -8.46
C GLY A 250 2.97 -4.39 -8.63
N VAL A 251 3.92 -3.43 -8.63
CA VAL A 251 5.35 -3.70 -8.78
C VAL A 251 6.07 -3.68 -7.42
N ILE A 252 7.19 -4.40 -7.34
CA ILE A 252 8.00 -4.51 -6.12
C ILE A 252 8.57 -3.17 -5.70
N LEU A 253 9.07 -2.39 -6.66
CA LEU A 253 9.70 -1.10 -6.41
C LEU A 253 9.43 -0.10 -7.54
N ASP A 254 9.43 1.18 -7.19
CA ASP A 254 9.44 2.27 -8.16
C ASP A 254 10.30 3.44 -7.66
N PHE A 255 10.78 4.24 -8.62
CA PHE A 255 11.52 5.46 -8.35
C PHE A 255 10.60 6.66 -8.47
N TYR A 256 10.77 7.63 -7.58
CA TYR A 256 10.08 8.91 -7.71
C TYR A 256 10.36 9.57 -9.06
N ARG A 257 9.30 10.13 -9.66
CA ARG A 257 9.31 10.98 -10.85
C ARG A 257 8.48 12.24 -10.54
N SER A 258 8.90 13.38 -11.03
CA SER A 258 8.18 14.66 -10.79
C SER A 258 6.70 14.59 -11.24
N THR A 259 6.45 13.92 -12.37
CA THR A 259 5.08 13.69 -12.89
C THR A 259 4.15 12.96 -11.92
N TYR A 260 4.71 12.21 -10.96
CA TYR A 260 3.90 11.50 -9.96
C TYR A 260 3.24 12.45 -8.94
N SER A 261 3.91 13.53 -8.58
CA SER A 261 3.32 14.54 -7.70
C SER A 261 2.08 15.16 -8.34
N GLU A 262 2.18 15.55 -9.62
CA GLU A 262 1.06 16.11 -10.38
C GLU A 262 -0.12 15.14 -10.41
N SER A 263 0.14 13.86 -10.73
CA SER A 263 -0.94 12.85 -10.78
C SER A 263 -1.62 12.61 -9.43
N ILE A 264 -0.90 12.71 -8.32
CA ILE A 264 -1.49 12.55 -6.96
C ILE A 264 -2.33 13.78 -6.60
N TYR A 265 -1.87 14.99 -6.94
CA TYR A 265 -2.68 16.19 -6.76
C TYR A 265 -3.96 16.13 -7.62
N GLU A 266 -3.86 15.67 -8.85
CA GLU A 266 -5.00 15.46 -9.74
C GLU A 266 -5.97 14.41 -9.16
N GLU A 267 -5.47 13.26 -8.70
CA GLU A 267 -6.28 12.24 -8.03
C GLU A 267 -7.01 12.80 -6.80
N ALA A 268 -6.32 13.55 -5.95
CA ALA A 268 -6.92 14.19 -4.78
C ALA A 268 -7.96 15.25 -5.14
N TYR A 269 -7.68 16.04 -6.18
CA TYR A 269 -8.62 17.03 -6.72
C TYR A 269 -9.89 16.37 -7.24
N ILE A 270 -9.74 15.32 -8.07
CA ILE A 270 -10.87 14.56 -8.62
C ILE A 270 -11.68 13.93 -7.49
N LEU A 271 -11.03 13.30 -6.50
CA LEU A 271 -11.70 12.68 -5.36
C LEU A 271 -12.55 13.68 -4.55
N ASN A 272 -11.99 14.86 -4.26
CA ASN A 272 -12.70 15.90 -3.53
C ASN A 272 -13.94 16.39 -4.28
N ARG A 273 -13.89 16.47 -5.60
CA ARG A 273 -15.03 16.87 -6.44
C ARG A 273 -16.05 15.73 -6.58
N LEU A 274 -15.58 14.49 -6.68
CA LEU A 274 -16.41 13.30 -6.88
C LEU A 274 -17.49 13.16 -5.80
N ILE A 275 -17.15 13.52 -4.55
CA ILE A 275 -18.07 13.49 -3.40
C ILE A 275 -19.36 14.29 -3.67
N ASN A 276 -19.24 15.39 -4.40
CA ASN A 276 -20.34 16.31 -4.67
C ASN A 276 -20.91 16.20 -6.10
N ALA A 277 -20.28 15.41 -6.97
CA ALA A 277 -20.64 15.36 -8.40
C ALA A 277 -22.08 14.86 -8.62
N ILE A 278 -22.53 13.85 -7.89
CA ILE A 278 -23.92 13.35 -7.97
C ILE A 278 -24.93 14.38 -7.41
N PRO A 279 -24.78 14.91 -6.18
CA PRO A 279 -25.69 15.95 -5.67
C PRO A 279 -25.76 17.19 -6.54
N ASN A 280 -24.66 17.58 -7.19
CA ASN A 280 -24.59 18.75 -8.05
C ASN A 280 -25.08 18.49 -9.49
N ASN A 281 -25.48 17.26 -9.84
CA ASN A 281 -25.85 16.86 -11.21
C ASN A 281 -24.73 17.15 -12.23
N GLU A 282 -23.48 16.89 -11.87
CA GLU A 282 -22.32 17.15 -12.74
C GLU A 282 -22.12 16.03 -13.78
N PHE A 283 -22.67 14.83 -13.58
CA PHE A 283 -22.56 13.71 -14.51
C PHE A 283 -23.59 13.80 -15.63
N LYS A 284 -23.21 13.28 -16.81
CA LYS A 284 -24.10 13.06 -17.95
C LYS A 284 -23.93 11.66 -18.49
N LEU A 285 -24.98 11.07 -19.08
CA LEU A 285 -24.88 9.86 -19.87
C LEU A 285 -24.76 10.20 -21.36
N PHE A 286 -23.83 9.56 -22.00
CA PHE A 286 -23.72 9.49 -23.45
C PHE A 286 -24.07 8.07 -23.86
N TYR A 287 -24.62 7.92 -25.05
CA TYR A 287 -25.05 6.66 -25.59
C TYR A 287 -24.32 6.36 -26.90
N GLN A 288 -23.74 5.16 -27.00
CA GLN A 288 -23.11 4.70 -28.24
C GLN A 288 -23.91 3.54 -28.82
N PRO A 289 -24.32 3.62 -30.11
CA PRO A 289 -25.12 2.57 -30.70
C PRO A 289 -24.31 1.31 -30.98
N ILE A 290 -24.98 0.19 -30.74
CA ILE A 290 -24.55 -1.17 -31.09
C ILE A 290 -25.49 -1.65 -32.20
N VAL A 291 -24.96 -2.09 -33.34
CA VAL A 291 -25.76 -2.47 -34.50
C VAL A 291 -25.57 -3.95 -34.85
N ASN A 292 -26.59 -4.52 -35.43
CA ASN A 292 -26.50 -5.86 -35.99
C ASN A 292 -25.53 -5.89 -37.20
N SER A 293 -24.65 -6.84 -37.27
CA SER A 293 -23.61 -6.95 -38.31
C SER A 293 -24.18 -7.24 -39.72
N ILE A 294 -25.37 -7.88 -39.80
CA ILE A 294 -25.96 -8.34 -41.07
C ILE A 294 -26.73 -7.19 -41.73
N ASP A 295 -27.69 -6.59 -41.02
CA ASP A 295 -28.62 -5.60 -41.56
C ASP A 295 -28.39 -4.16 -41.07
N GLN A 296 -27.39 -3.96 -40.20
CA GLN A 296 -27.01 -2.69 -39.60
C GLN A 296 -28.14 -2.01 -38.80
N THR A 297 -29.18 -2.74 -38.45
CA THR A 297 -30.22 -2.19 -37.55
C THR A 297 -29.68 -2.01 -36.16
N VAL A 298 -30.22 -0.99 -35.45
CA VAL A 298 -29.80 -0.73 -34.07
C VAL A 298 -30.28 -1.85 -33.15
N HIS A 299 -29.35 -2.56 -32.54
CA HIS A 299 -29.63 -3.56 -31.52
C HIS A 299 -29.80 -2.92 -30.14
N GLY A 300 -28.92 -2.02 -29.76
CA GLY A 300 -28.94 -1.38 -28.47
C GLY A 300 -27.98 -0.18 -28.38
N TYR A 301 -27.76 0.26 -27.16
CA TYR A 301 -26.88 1.39 -26.86
C TYR A 301 -26.07 1.09 -25.60
N GLU A 302 -24.80 1.39 -25.58
CA GLU A 302 -24.02 1.41 -24.36
C GLU A 302 -24.12 2.77 -23.68
N ALA A 303 -24.49 2.77 -22.38
CA ALA A 303 -24.57 3.96 -21.54
C ALA A 303 -23.21 4.29 -20.95
N LEU A 304 -22.62 5.37 -21.40
CA LEU A 304 -21.26 5.79 -21.07
C LEU A 304 -21.30 7.06 -20.22
N ILE A 305 -20.91 6.97 -18.97
CA ILE A 305 -20.86 8.13 -18.06
C ILE A 305 -19.80 9.12 -18.52
N ARG A 306 -20.11 10.43 -18.42
CA ARG A 306 -19.22 11.55 -18.72
C ARG A 306 -19.28 12.58 -17.61
N TRP A 307 -18.15 13.22 -17.35
CA TRP A 307 -18.06 14.27 -16.32
C TRP A 307 -17.56 15.58 -16.95
N PRO A 308 -18.49 16.35 -17.58
CA PRO A 308 -18.16 17.65 -18.16
C PRO A 308 -17.82 18.66 -17.05
N GLN A 309 -16.92 19.58 -17.38
CA GLN A 309 -16.48 20.64 -16.50
C GLN A 309 -17.04 21.99 -16.96
N SER A 310 -17.09 22.96 -16.03
CA SER A 310 -17.61 24.30 -16.32
C SER A 310 -16.81 25.09 -17.36
N ASP A 311 -15.54 24.73 -17.57
CA ASP A 311 -14.65 25.30 -18.57
C ASP A 311 -14.78 24.65 -19.97
N GLY A 312 -15.69 23.69 -20.13
CA GLY A 312 -15.88 22.93 -21.36
C GLY A 312 -14.98 21.71 -21.50
N SER A 313 -14.04 21.49 -20.61
CA SER A 313 -13.23 20.26 -20.56
C SER A 313 -14.04 19.08 -20.02
N MET A 314 -13.48 17.88 -20.10
CA MET A 314 -14.11 16.67 -19.59
C MET A 314 -13.11 15.86 -18.80
N ILE A 315 -13.47 15.45 -17.58
CA ILE A 315 -12.66 14.47 -16.84
C ILE A 315 -12.91 13.10 -17.47
N PRO A 316 -11.86 12.41 -17.97
CA PRO A 316 -12.01 11.10 -18.61
C PRO A 316 -12.56 10.03 -17.63
N PRO A 317 -13.46 9.13 -18.09
CA PRO A 317 -14.01 8.07 -17.25
C PRO A 317 -12.94 7.21 -16.57
N ASP A 318 -11.92 6.78 -17.30
CA ASP A 318 -10.84 5.93 -16.78
C ASP A 318 -10.17 6.54 -15.54
N LYS A 319 -10.05 7.89 -15.49
CA LYS A 319 -9.47 8.58 -14.34
C LYS A 319 -10.41 8.58 -13.14
N PHE A 320 -11.66 9.02 -13.29
CA PHE A 320 -12.53 9.17 -12.12
C PHE A 320 -13.18 7.85 -11.68
N ILE A 321 -13.43 6.90 -12.57
CA ILE A 321 -13.93 5.57 -12.22
C ILE A 321 -12.92 4.82 -11.36
N SER A 322 -11.64 4.75 -11.77
CA SER A 322 -10.58 4.13 -10.97
C SER A 322 -10.43 4.77 -9.58
N ILE A 323 -10.57 6.11 -9.48
CA ILE A 323 -10.55 6.82 -8.19
C ILE A 323 -11.80 6.47 -7.36
N ALA A 324 -12.98 6.41 -8.00
CA ALA A 324 -14.23 6.05 -7.35
C ALA A 324 -14.19 4.62 -6.78
N GLU A 325 -13.67 3.66 -7.53
CA GLU A 325 -13.50 2.27 -7.08
C GLU A 325 -12.56 2.17 -5.89
N THR A 326 -11.36 2.77 -6.01
CA THR A 326 -10.36 2.75 -4.93
C THR A 326 -10.90 3.34 -3.62
N ASN A 327 -11.85 4.27 -3.69
CA ASN A 327 -12.41 4.98 -2.55
C ASN A 327 -13.87 4.60 -2.22
N ASN A 328 -14.41 3.54 -2.82
CA ASN A 328 -15.79 3.03 -2.63
C ASN A 328 -16.90 4.02 -3.01
N TYR A 329 -16.64 4.99 -3.89
CA TYR A 329 -17.67 5.90 -4.42
C TYR A 329 -18.37 5.34 -5.66
N ILE A 330 -17.84 4.29 -6.29
CA ILE A 330 -18.36 3.72 -7.54
C ILE A 330 -19.81 3.25 -7.39
N LYS A 331 -20.18 2.66 -6.25
CA LYS A 331 -21.54 2.20 -5.98
C LYS A 331 -22.59 3.30 -6.14
N GLY A 332 -22.29 4.50 -5.65
CA GLY A 332 -23.16 5.66 -5.82
C GLY A 332 -23.28 6.09 -7.28
N ILE A 333 -22.20 5.98 -8.05
CA ILE A 333 -22.18 6.27 -9.48
C ILE A 333 -23.02 5.24 -10.24
N THR A 334 -22.84 3.94 -9.99
CA THR A 334 -23.60 2.87 -10.65
C THR A 334 -25.09 3.02 -10.36
N GLN A 335 -25.48 3.31 -9.11
CA GLN A 335 -26.89 3.57 -8.77
C GLN A 335 -27.46 4.80 -9.48
N TRP A 336 -26.66 5.88 -9.63
CA TRP A 336 -27.05 7.06 -10.39
C TRP A 336 -27.23 6.72 -11.87
N VAL A 337 -26.29 5.98 -12.48
CA VAL A 337 -26.38 5.52 -13.89
C VAL A 337 -27.65 4.72 -14.11
N VAL A 338 -27.92 3.70 -13.29
CA VAL A 338 -29.11 2.85 -13.41
C VAL A 338 -30.42 3.67 -13.34
N LYS A 339 -30.51 4.64 -12.42
CA LYS A 339 -31.70 5.51 -12.32
C LYS A 339 -31.86 6.40 -13.55
N GLN A 340 -30.74 6.98 -14.05
CA GLN A 340 -30.77 7.81 -15.22
C GLN A 340 -31.13 7.00 -16.49
N VAL A 341 -30.56 5.80 -16.65
CA VAL A 341 -30.90 4.87 -17.73
C VAL A 341 -32.39 4.50 -17.71
N SER A 342 -32.94 4.19 -16.53
CA SER A 342 -34.37 3.91 -16.39
C SER A 342 -35.25 5.09 -16.86
N HIS A 343 -34.86 6.31 -16.52
CA HIS A 343 -35.55 7.53 -16.97
C HIS A 343 -35.41 7.72 -18.50
N ASP A 344 -34.24 7.52 -19.05
CA ASP A 344 -33.97 7.74 -20.47
C ASP A 344 -34.64 6.66 -21.34
N ILE A 345 -34.69 5.40 -20.89
CA ILE A 345 -35.49 4.32 -21.54
C ILE A 345 -36.97 4.72 -21.62
N ALA A 346 -37.52 5.25 -20.52
CA ALA A 346 -38.90 5.72 -20.54
C ALA A 346 -39.13 6.88 -21.54
N ALA A 347 -38.12 7.71 -21.76
CA ALA A 347 -38.17 8.77 -22.78
C ALA A 347 -38.07 8.21 -24.22
N PHE A 348 -37.20 7.24 -24.49
CA PHE A 348 -37.16 6.51 -25.77
C PHE A 348 -38.51 5.83 -26.08
N LYS A 349 -39.12 5.14 -25.10
CA LYS A 349 -40.38 4.45 -25.27
C LYS A 349 -41.53 5.40 -25.62
N ARG A 350 -41.51 6.65 -25.15
CA ARG A 350 -42.48 7.69 -25.53
C ARG A 350 -42.42 8.04 -27.02
N GLU A 351 -41.24 7.90 -27.63
CA GLU A 351 -41.01 8.09 -29.07
C GLU A 351 -41.15 6.78 -29.89
N ASN A 352 -41.73 5.74 -29.29
CA ASN A 352 -41.87 4.39 -29.87
C ASN A 352 -40.55 3.72 -30.23
N ILE A 353 -39.47 4.07 -29.54
CA ILE A 353 -38.17 3.38 -29.62
C ILE A 353 -38.07 2.50 -28.38
N HIS A 354 -37.76 1.21 -28.58
CA HIS A 354 -37.58 0.25 -27.49
C HIS A 354 -36.07 -0.08 -27.42
N PRO A 355 -35.29 0.69 -26.69
CA PRO A 355 -33.85 0.50 -26.64
C PRO A 355 -33.49 -0.68 -25.72
N LEU A 356 -32.46 -1.43 -26.08
CA LEU A 356 -31.71 -2.27 -25.17
C LEU A 356 -30.49 -1.49 -24.72
N VAL A 357 -30.34 -1.24 -23.41
CA VAL A 357 -29.26 -0.37 -22.89
C VAL A 357 -28.27 -1.21 -22.09
N HIS A 358 -27.02 -1.14 -22.49
CA HIS A 358 -25.90 -1.77 -21.78
C HIS A 358 -25.40 -0.84 -20.69
N VAL A 359 -25.23 -1.39 -19.47
CA VAL A 359 -24.84 -0.65 -18.25
C VAL A 359 -23.66 -1.35 -17.60
N ASN A 360 -22.56 -0.63 -17.48
CA ASN A 360 -21.35 -1.08 -16.81
C ASN A 360 -21.54 -1.23 -15.30
N VAL A 361 -21.13 -2.38 -14.75
CA VAL A 361 -21.21 -2.75 -13.32
C VAL A 361 -19.81 -3.04 -12.81
N SER A 362 -19.40 -2.37 -11.74
CA SER A 362 -18.09 -2.56 -11.12
C SER A 362 -18.02 -3.84 -10.28
N THR A 363 -16.80 -4.35 -10.08
CA THR A 363 -16.52 -5.43 -9.12
C THR A 363 -17.13 -5.16 -7.73
N LEU A 364 -17.07 -3.91 -7.27
CA LEU A 364 -17.58 -3.54 -5.95
C LEU A 364 -19.11 -3.57 -5.86
N ASP A 365 -19.81 -3.44 -6.98
CA ASP A 365 -21.26 -3.56 -7.04
C ASP A 365 -21.70 -5.02 -6.92
N LEU A 366 -20.90 -5.97 -7.42
CA LEU A 366 -21.17 -7.41 -7.30
C LEU A 366 -21.03 -7.91 -5.85
N HIS A 367 -20.30 -7.19 -5.01
CA HIS A 367 -20.12 -7.48 -3.58
C HIS A 367 -21.15 -6.79 -2.68
N ASP A 368 -22.15 -6.10 -3.25
CA ASP A 368 -23.10 -5.31 -2.49
C ASP A 368 -24.55 -5.57 -2.95
N GLU A 369 -25.42 -5.83 -2.00
CA GLU A 369 -26.84 -6.03 -2.31
C GLU A 369 -27.59 -4.75 -2.70
N ASP A 370 -26.99 -3.57 -2.59
CA ASP A 370 -27.71 -2.31 -2.83
C ASP A 370 -28.03 -2.10 -4.32
N LEU A 371 -27.16 -2.57 -5.24
CA LEU A 371 -27.48 -2.60 -6.66
C LEU A 371 -28.69 -3.52 -6.94
N TYR A 372 -28.68 -4.73 -6.39
CA TYR A 372 -29.78 -5.67 -6.53
C TYR A 372 -31.10 -5.09 -6.01
N LYS A 373 -31.10 -4.49 -4.80
CA LYS A 373 -32.28 -3.86 -4.19
C LYS A 373 -32.81 -2.72 -5.05
N LEU A 374 -31.93 -1.90 -5.64
CA LEU A 374 -32.31 -0.84 -6.55
C LEU A 374 -33.00 -1.39 -7.78
N LEU A 375 -32.38 -2.35 -8.49
CA LEU A 375 -32.91 -2.98 -9.69
C LEU A 375 -34.25 -3.69 -9.39
N PHE A 376 -34.33 -4.45 -8.30
CA PHE A 376 -35.56 -5.09 -7.83
C PHE A 376 -36.68 -4.06 -7.60
N THR A 377 -36.35 -2.93 -7.00
CA THR A 377 -37.34 -1.85 -6.74
C THR A 377 -37.84 -1.23 -8.04
N LEU A 378 -36.93 -0.94 -8.99
CA LEU A 378 -37.29 -0.37 -10.29
C LEU A 378 -38.21 -1.31 -11.10
N VAL A 379 -37.87 -2.61 -11.09
CA VAL A 379 -38.70 -3.66 -11.77
C VAL A 379 -40.06 -3.81 -11.11
N THR A 380 -40.10 -3.92 -9.78
CA THR A 380 -41.35 -4.07 -9.03
C THR A 380 -42.28 -2.87 -9.23
N ASN A 381 -41.72 -1.66 -9.28
CA ASN A 381 -42.44 -0.43 -9.53
C ASN A 381 -42.78 -0.20 -11.02
N LYS A 382 -42.42 -1.11 -11.92
CA LYS A 382 -42.61 -0.99 -13.37
C LYS A 382 -41.93 0.25 -13.98
N GLN A 383 -40.85 0.70 -13.38
CA GLN A 383 -40.03 1.79 -13.87
C GLN A 383 -38.94 1.31 -14.86
N LEU A 384 -38.64 0.03 -14.82
CA LEU A 384 -37.66 -0.63 -15.69
C LEU A 384 -38.14 -2.06 -16.00
N GLU A 385 -38.06 -2.46 -17.24
CA GLU A 385 -38.22 -3.86 -17.62
C GLU A 385 -36.82 -4.53 -17.71
N PRO A 386 -36.60 -5.71 -17.11
CA PRO A 386 -35.29 -6.35 -17.16
C PRO A 386 -34.76 -6.57 -18.58
N SER A 387 -35.66 -6.81 -19.54
CA SER A 387 -35.34 -6.98 -20.97
C SER A 387 -34.83 -5.72 -21.67
N ASP A 388 -34.96 -4.54 -21.04
CA ASP A 388 -34.48 -3.28 -21.59
C ASP A 388 -32.99 -3.04 -21.25
N VAL A 389 -32.40 -3.85 -20.36
CA VAL A 389 -31.05 -3.62 -19.84
C VAL A 389 -30.19 -4.87 -19.90
N ILE A 390 -28.96 -4.69 -20.37
CA ILE A 390 -27.85 -5.65 -20.23
C ILE A 390 -26.89 -5.11 -19.20
N LEU A 391 -26.52 -5.92 -18.22
CA LEU A 391 -25.51 -5.57 -17.22
C LEU A 391 -24.15 -6.07 -17.70
N GLU A 392 -23.21 -5.15 -17.90
CA GLU A 392 -21.85 -5.45 -18.36
C GLU A 392 -20.91 -5.59 -17.18
N VAL A 393 -20.17 -6.68 -17.11
CA VAL A 393 -19.17 -6.96 -16.08
C VAL A 393 -17.85 -7.34 -16.74
N THR A 394 -16.76 -6.72 -16.33
CA THR A 394 -15.45 -7.06 -16.91
C THR A 394 -14.98 -8.44 -16.47
N GLU A 395 -14.20 -9.10 -17.31
CA GLU A 395 -13.58 -10.40 -17.00
C GLU A 395 -12.81 -10.34 -15.66
N SER A 396 -12.03 -9.27 -15.45
CA SER A 396 -11.25 -9.06 -14.21
C SER A 396 -12.13 -8.94 -12.96
N ALA A 397 -13.32 -8.36 -13.09
CA ALA A 397 -14.28 -8.25 -11.99
C ALA A 397 -14.80 -9.62 -11.54
N LEU A 398 -15.03 -10.52 -12.49
CA LEU A 398 -15.46 -11.88 -12.20
C LEU A 398 -14.37 -12.72 -11.51
N MET A 399 -13.10 -12.47 -11.84
CA MET A 399 -11.96 -13.21 -11.28
C MET A 399 -11.58 -12.78 -9.88
N ALA A 400 -11.97 -11.60 -9.42
CA ALA A 400 -11.62 -11.08 -8.10
C ALA A 400 -12.21 -11.90 -6.94
N ASP A 401 -13.47 -12.35 -7.08
CA ASP A 401 -14.19 -13.25 -6.16
C ASP A 401 -15.32 -13.96 -6.93
N VAL A 402 -14.98 -15.12 -7.45
CA VAL A 402 -15.87 -15.89 -8.33
C VAL A 402 -17.17 -16.30 -7.66
N ASP A 403 -17.11 -16.73 -6.38
CA ASP A 403 -18.28 -17.24 -5.67
C ASP A 403 -19.29 -16.12 -5.39
N THR A 404 -18.81 -14.97 -4.95
CA THR A 404 -19.69 -13.80 -4.70
C THR A 404 -20.26 -13.25 -6.01
N ALA A 405 -19.43 -13.12 -7.06
CA ALA A 405 -19.89 -12.69 -8.37
C ALA A 405 -20.98 -13.62 -8.93
N TYR A 406 -20.75 -14.95 -8.86
CA TYR A 406 -21.72 -15.95 -9.29
C TYR A 406 -23.08 -15.81 -8.60
N LEU A 407 -23.07 -15.68 -7.27
CA LEU A 407 -24.30 -15.53 -6.49
C LEU A 407 -25.09 -14.26 -6.88
N MET A 408 -24.38 -13.15 -7.08
CA MET A 408 -25.03 -11.89 -7.47
C MET A 408 -25.57 -11.95 -8.89
N LEU A 409 -24.78 -12.41 -9.85
CA LEU A 409 -25.21 -12.52 -11.25
C LEU A 409 -26.36 -13.51 -11.42
N SER A 410 -26.37 -14.61 -10.66
CA SER A 410 -27.51 -15.54 -10.67
C SER A 410 -28.80 -14.85 -10.19
N LYS A 411 -28.75 -14.09 -9.09
CA LYS A 411 -29.90 -13.30 -8.60
C LYS A 411 -30.40 -12.29 -9.64
N LEU A 412 -29.48 -11.62 -10.34
CA LEU A 412 -29.81 -10.65 -11.39
C LEU A 412 -30.42 -11.32 -12.63
N SER A 413 -29.89 -12.46 -13.02
CA SER A 413 -30.43 -13.28 -14.11
C SER A 413 -31.81 -13.85 -13.77
N GLU A 414 -32.04 -14.32 -12.54
CA GLU A 414 -33.36 -14.75 -12.05
C GLU A 414 -34.39 -13.61 -12.05
N LEU A 415 -33.95 -12.37 -11.86
CA LEU A 415 -34.80 -11.19 -11.97
C LEU A 415 -35.13 -10.85 -13.44
N GLY A 416 -34.43 -11.47 -14.39
CA GLY A 416 -34.67 -11.35 -15.83
C GLY A 416 -33.68 -10.47 -16.57
N PHE A 417 -32.63 -9.95 -15.93
CA PHE A 417 -31.59 -9.16 -16.59
C PHE A 417 -30.66 -10.04 -17.42
N TYR A 418 -30.26 -9.54 -18.58
CA TYR A 418 -29.20 -10.11 -19.38
C TYR A 418 -27.82 -9.69 -18.84
N ILE A 419 -26.86 -10.58 -18.95
CA ILE A 419 -25.47 -10.35 -18.50
C ILE A 419 -24.55 -10.42 -19.71
N SER A 420 -23.67 -9.44 -19.84
CA SER A 420 -22.58 -9.40 -20.82
C SER A 420 -21.22 -9.42 -20.13
N ILE A 421 -20.30 -10.21 -20.63
CA ILE A 421 -18.89 -10.18 -20.21
C ILE A 421 -18.17 -9.18 -21.08
N ASP A 422 -17.56 -8.18 -20.45
CA ASP A 422 -16.83 -7.10 -21.10
C ASP A 422 -15.31 -7.28 -21.04
N ASP A 423 -14.57 -6.60 -21.93
CA ASP A 423 -13.11 -6.65 -22.07
C ASP A 423 -12.54 -8.07 -22.22
N PHE A 424 -13.30 -8.97 -22.88
CA PHE A 424 -12.93 -10.38 -22.96
C PHE A 424 -11.62 -10.61 -23.71
N GLY A 425 -10.73 -11.38 -23.07
CA GLY A 425 -9.41 -11.75 -23.61
C GLY A 425 -8.26 -10.90 -23.09
N THR A 426 -8.53 -9.80 -22.36
CA THR A 426 -7.48 -8.95 -21.79
C THR A 426 -6.95 -9.47 -20.45
N GLY A 427 -7.70 -10.38 -19.81
CA GLY A 427 -7.40 -10.96 -18.51
C GLY A 427 -6.89 -12.41 -18.56
N TYR A 428 -6.79 -13.05 -17.40
CA TYR A 428 -6.50 -14.48 -17.28
C TYR A 428 -7.80 -15.28 -17.41
N SER A 429 -8.31 -15.43 -18.64
CA SER A 429 -9.54 -16.17 -18.90
C SER A 429 -9.46 -17.61 -18.39
N SER A 430 -10.19 -17.91 -17.32
CA SER A 430 -10.45 -19.29 -16.95
C SER A 430 -11.69 -19.78 -17.69
N LEU A 431 -11.51 -20.56 -18.76
CA LEU A 431 -12.61 -21.23 -19.47
C LEU A 431 -13.55 -22.01 -18.53
N SER A 432 -13.09 -22.35 -17.32
CA SER A 432 -13.90 -22.97 -16.30
C SER A 432 -15.01 -22.05 -15.77
N LEU A 433 -14.80 -20.73 -15.76
CA LEU A 433 -15.80 -19.76 -15.33
C LEU A 433 -16.93 -19.61 -16.34
N LEU A 434 -16.60 -19.59 -17.63
CA LEU A 434 -17.59 -19.50 -18.68
C LEU A 434 -18.59 -20.66 -18.66
N ARG A 435 -18.20 -21.79 -18.09
CA ARG A 435 -19.09 -22.98 -17.94
C ARG A 435 -20.06 -22.84 -16.77
N VAL A 436 -19.72 -22.03 -15.75
CA VAL A 436 -20.48 -21.95 -14.49
C VAL A 436 -21.40 -20.74 -14.49
N LEU A 437 -20.96 -19.63 -15.06
CA LEU A 437 -21.71 -18.37 -15.11
C LEU A 437 -22.77 -18.41 -16.21
N SER A 438 -23.99 -17.96 -15.88
CA SER A 438 -25.05 -17.71 -16.87
C SER A 438 -24.86 -16.31 -17.44
N PHE A 439 -24.39 -16.21 -18.69
CA PHE A 439 -24.27 -14.94 -19.43
C PHE A 439 -24.85 -15.11 -20.83
N ASN A 440 -25.19 -13.99 -21.45
CA ASN A 440 -25.92 -13.95 -22.71
C ASN A 440 -25.05 -13.41 -23.85
N GLN A 441 -23.99 -12.68 -23.52
CA GLN A 441 -23.19 -11.96 -24.48
C GLN A 441 -21.73 -11.86 -24.05
N ILE A 442 -20.83 -11.81 -25.02
CA ILE A 442 -19.40 -11.49 -24.84
C ILE A 442 -19.07 -10.28 -25.70
N LYS A 443 -18.37 -9.29 -25.12
CA LYS A 443 -17.80 -8.14 -25.84
C LYS A 443 -16.31 -8.37 -26.04
N ILE A 444 -15.85 -8.31 -27.29
CA ILE A 444 -14.44 -8.45 -27.64
C ILE A 444 -13.80 -7.07 -27.55
N ASP A 445 -12.79 -6.94 -26.69
CA ASP A 445 -12.09 -5.67 -26.46
C ASP A 445 -11.47 -5.09 -27.73
N GLN A 446 -11.53 -3.78 -27.83
CA GLN A 446 -11.02 -2.99 -28.97
C GLN A 446 -9.54 -3.23 -29.29
N SER A 447 -8.71 -3.66 -28.31
CA SER A 447 -7.28 -3.92 -28.54
C SER A 447 -7.03 -5.05 -29.52
N PHE A 448 -7.89 -6.07 -29.53
CA PHE A 448 -7.83 -7.16 -30.52
C PHE A 448 -8.43 -6.76 -31.86
N ILE A 449 -9.45 -5.91 -31.83
CA ILE A 449 -10.17 -5.48 -33.04
C ILE A 449 -9.32 -4.50 -33.87
N ARG A 450 -8.72 -3.49 -33.24
CA ARG A 450 -7.94 -2.45 -33.95
C ARG A 450 -6.73 -2.97 -34.72
N ASN A 451 -6.11 -4.03 -34.24
CA ASN A 451 -4.92 -4.61 -34.84
C ASN A 451 -5.23 -5.88 -35.64
N MET A 452 -6.51 -6.27 -35.75
CA MET A 452 -6.94 -7.46 -36.48
C MET A 452 -6.55 -7.35 -37.96
N ALA A 453 -5.87 -8.39 -38.44
CA ALA A 453 -5.57 -8.56 -39.86
C ALA A 453 -5.52 -10.06 -40.18
N ILE A 454 -6.00 -10.45 -41.36
CA ILE A 454 -6.04 -11.85 -41.79
C ILE A 454 -4.66 -12.50 -41.59
N GLY A 455 -4.64 -13.57 -40.79
CA GLY A 455 -3.46 -14.40 -40.57
C GLY A 455 -2.58 -13.95 -39.38
N ASN A 456 -2.92 -12.86 -38.65
CA ASN A 456 -2.23 -12.50 -37.42
C ASN A 456 -2.87 -13.15 -36.17
N SER A 457 -2.22 -12.96 -34.99
CA SER A 457 -2.69 -13.48 -33.71
C SER A 457 -4.05 -12.92 -33.31
N ASP A 458 -4.29 -11.63 -33.55
CA ASP A 458 -5.50 -10.95 -33.12
C ASP A 458 -6.71 -11.45 -33.93
N TYR A 459 -6.55 -11.68 -35.22
CA TYR A 459 -7.56 -12.35 -36.05
C TYR A 459 -7.92 -13.74 -35.51
N ALA A 460 -6.90 -14.54 -35.16
CA ALA A 460 -7.13 -15.89 -34.61
C ALA A 460 -7.84 -15.82 -33.25
N ILE A 461 -7.53 -14.86 -32.40
CA ILE A 461 -8.19 -14.63 -31.09
C ILE A 461 -9.65 -14.26 -31.33
N VAL A 462 -9.92 -13.27 -32.19
CA VAL A 462 -11.30 -12.82 -32.51
C VAL A 462 -12.14 -13.94 -33.05
N ALA A 463 -11.64 -14.66 -34.08
CA ALA A 463 -12.36 -15.78 -34.69
C ALA A 463 -12.63 -16.91 -33.68
N SER A 464 -11.66 -17.24 -32.82
CA SER A 464 -11.80 -18.24 -31.77
C SER A 464 -12.81 -17.81 -30.70
N THR A 465 -12.83 -16.54 -30.33
CA THR A 465 -13.78 -15.98 -29.35
C THR A 465 -15.21 -16.02 -29.87
N ILE A 466 -15.44 -15.65 -31.17
CA ILE A 466 -16.75 -15.73 -31.79
C ILE A 466 -17.23 -17.19 -31.80
N TYR A 467 -16.39 -18.12 -32.22
CA TYR A 467 -16.73 -19.56 -32.22
C TYR A 467 -17.05 -20.08 -30.82
N LEU A 468 -16.26 -19.71 -29.82
CA LEU A 468 -16.46 -20.10 -28.44
C LEU A 468 -17.78 -19.56 -27.87
N ALA A 469 -18.07 -18.29 -28.08
CA ALA A 469 -19.31 -17.65 -27.62
C ALA A 469 -20.55 -18.33 -28.21
N HIS A 470 -20.56 -18.57 -29.52
CA HIS A 470 -21.65 -19.28 -30.21
C HIS A 470 -21.80 -20.72 -29.70
N SER A 471 -20.68 -21.42 -29.43
CA SER A 471 -20.71 -22.77 -28.85
C SER A 471 -21.31 -22.79 -27.43
N LEU A 472 -21.28 -21.68 -26.72
CA LEU A 472 -21.89 -21.47 -25.41
C LEU A 472 -23.33 -20.93 -25.49
N GLY A 473 -23.84 -20.64 -26.69
CA GLY A 473 -25.17 -20.07 -26.92
C GLY A 473 -25.25 -18.59 -26.66
N CYS A 474 -24.13 -17.88 -26.73
CA CYS A 474 -24.02 -16.45 -26.45
C CYS A 474 -23.78 -15.64 -27.73
N ASN A 475 -24.26 -14.41 -27.74
CA ASN A 475 -24.00 -13.44 -28.80
C ASN A 475 -22.64 -12.74 -28.59
N VAL A 476 -22.10 -12.20 -29.66
CA VAL A 476 -20.82 -11.47 -29.64
C VAL A 476 -20.99 -10.05 -30.11
N VAL A 477 -20.37 -9.10 -29.37
CA VAL A 477 -20.19 -7.71 -29.77
C VAL A 477 -18.71 -7.47 -30.04
N ALA A 478 -18.36 -6.92 -31.19
CA ALA A 478 -17.01 -6.42 -31.46
C ALA A 478 -16.96 -4.92 -31.19
N GLU A 479 -16.00 -4.52 -30.35
CA GLU A 479 -15.84 -3.12 -29.94
C GLU A 479 -14.76 -2.38 -30.70
N GLY A 480 -14.86 -1.04 -30.71
CA GLY A 480 -13.81 -0.18 -31.27
C GLY A 480 -13.62 -0.30 -32.77
N VAL A 481 -14.64 -0.68 -33.50
CA VAL A 481 -14.60 -0.77 -34.96
C VAL A 481 -14.60 0.64 -35.56
N GLU A 482 -13.48 1.03 -36.18
CA GLU A 482 -13.28 2.39 -36.67
C GLU A 482 -13.52 2.56 -38.18
N ASP A 483 -13.42 1.48 -38.96
CA ASP A 483 -13.65 1.49 -40.41
C ASP A 483 -14.58 0.35 -40.89
N PHE A 484 -15.14 0.54 -42.10
CA PHE A 484 -16.08 -0.42 -42.68
C PHE A 484 -15.42 -1.66 -43.25
N ASN A 485 -14.11 -1.67 -43.56
CA ASN A 485 -13.44 -2.90 -43.99
C ASN A 485 -13.41 -3.90 -42.83
N LEU A 486 -13.05 -3.39 -41.66
CA LEU A 486 -13.03 -4.16 -40.41
C LEU A 486 -14.46 -4.66 -40.04
N PHE A 487 -15.46 -3.81 -40.28
CA PHE A 487 -16.87 -4.18 -40.11
C PHE A 487 -17.23 -5.39 -40.99
N ASP A 488 -16.86 -5.37 -42.28
CA ASP A 488 -17.16 -6.44 -43.21
C ASP A 488 -16.39 -7.73 -42.85
N GLU A 489 -15.12 -7.64 -42.43
CA GLU A 489 -14.36 -8.80 -41.96
C GLU A 489 -15.01 -9.45 -40.72
N LEU A 490 -15.46 -8.68 -39.77
CA LEU A 490 -16.16 -9.17 -38.57
C LEU A 490 -17.49 -9.82 -38.89
N LYS A 491 -18.23 -9.25 -39.86
CA LYS A 491 -19.45 -9.83 -40.39
C LYS A 491 -19.18 -11.21 -41.06
N GLU A 492 -18.11 -11.33 -41.85
CA GLU A 492 -17.71 -12.59 -42.47
C GLU A 492 -17.29 -13.66 -41.43
N LEU A 493 -16.67 -13.22 -40.30
CA LEU A 493 -16.36 -14.09 -39.19
C LEU A 493 -17.60 -14.56 -38.40
N GLY A 494 -18.76 -13.97 -38.66
CA GLY A 494 -20.04 -14.28 -38.02
C GLY A 494 -20.25 -13.56 -36.70
N CYS A 495 -19.60 -12.41 -36.47
CA CYS A 495 -19.86 -11.56 -35.32
C CYS A 495 -21.31 -11.05 -35.37
N ASP A 496 -22.05 -11.10 -34.24
CA ASP A 496 -23.48 -10.75 -34.21
C ASP A 496 -23.71 -9.26 -34.24
N TYR A 497 -22.95 -8.53 -33.41
CA TYR A 497 -23.12 -7.08 -33.20
C TYR A 497 -21.80 -6.36 -33.30
N ILE A 498 -21.88 -5.11 -33.69
CA ILE A 498 -20.70 -4.25 -33.89
C ILE A 498 -20.94 -2.90 -33.23
N GLN A 499 -19.91 -2.43 -32.54
CA GLN A 499 -19.86 -1.11 -31.91
C GLN A 499 -18.57 -0.39 -32.30
N GLY A 500 -18.67 0.87 -32.68
CA GLY A 500 -17.48 1.63 -33.01
C GLY A 500 -17.76 2.97 -33.69
N TYR A 501 -16.66 3.69 -33.95
CA TYR A 501 -16.76 5.02 -34.56
C TYR A 501 -17.14 4.99 -36.05
N CYS A 502 -17.01 3.86 -36.71
CA CYS A 502 -17.56 3.70 -38.05
C CYS A 502 -19.09 3.89 -38.08
N ILE A 503 -19.80 3.57 -36.95
CA ILE A 503 -21.24 3.72 -36.81
C ILE A 503 -21.57 5.11 -36.25
N SER A 504 -21.13 5.35 -35.02
CA SER A 504 -21.29 6.65 -34.34
C SER A 504 -20.36 6.74 -33.12
N LYS A 505 -19.85 7.95 -32.87
CA LYS A 505 -19.28 8.26 -31.56
C LYS A 505 -20.38 8.33 -30.51
N PRO A 506 -20.05 8.15 -29.21
CA PRO A 506 -21.00 8.38 -28.12
C PRO A 506 -21.61 9.78 -28.20
N LYS A 507 -22.93 9.89 -28.01
CA LYS A 507 -23.71 11.14 -28.09
C LYS A 507 -24.50 11.37 -26.83
N GLU A 508 -24.76 12.63 -26.47
CA GLU A 508 -25.69 12.97 -25.38
C GLU A 508 -27.11 12.44 -25.70
N PHE A 509 -27.92 12.26 -24.66
CA PHE A 509 -29.25 11.65 -24.78
C PHE A 509 -30.11 12.29 -25.86
N THR A 510 -30.19 13.62 -25.93
CA THR A 510 -30.99 14.33 -26.94
C THR A 510 -30.50 14.13 -28.38
N GLU A 511 -29.19 14.04 -28.55
CA GLU A 511 -28.57 13.80 -29.86
C GLU A 511 -28.78 12.36 -30.34
N ILE A 512 -28.61 11.37 -29.42
CA ILE A 512 -28.80 9.97 -29.77
C ILE A 512 -30.26 9.65 -30.05
N LEU A 513 -31.21 10.23 -29.32
CA LEU A 513 -32.62 10.11 -29.58
C LEU A 513 -32.98 10.59 -31.00
N HIS A 514 -32.49 11.78 -31.38
CA HIS A 514 -32.69 12.31 -32.72
C HIS A 514 -32.03 11.46 -33.82
N TRP A 515 -30.85 10.95 -33.57
CA TRP A 515 -30.16 10.02 -34.46
C TRP A 515 -30.96 8.71 -34.61
N SER A 516 -31.51 8.16 -33.55
CA SER A 516 -32.30 6.93 -33.56
C SER A 516 -33.59 7.10 -34.36
N LEU A 517 -34.28 8.24 -34.22
CA LEU A 517 -35.47 8.54 -35.03
C LEU A 517 -35.16 8.55 -36.51
N LYS A 518 -34.03 9.16 -36.92
CA LYS A 518 -33.59 9.14 -38.32
C LYS A 518 -33.33 7.73 -38.84
N GLN A 519 -32.67 6.87 -38.03
CA GLN A 519 -32.44 5.47 -38.41
C GLN A 519 -33.74 4.70 -38.62
N VAL A 520 -34.74 4.91 -37.75
CA VAL A 520 -36.07 4.28 -37.92
C VAL A 520 -36.76 4.74 -39.18
N GLU A 521 -36.64 6.04 -39.56
CA GLU A 521 -37.20 6.56 -40.81
C GLU A 521 -36.50 5.99 -42.04
N MET A 522 -35.17 5.91 -42.04
CA MET A 522 -34.37 5.35 -43.14
C MET A 522 -34.71 3.85 -43.33
N ASN A 523 -34.79 3.08 -42.26
CA ASN A 523 -35.16 1.65 -42.37
C ASN A 523 -36.57 1.42 -42.89
N LYS A 524 -37.54 2.31 -42.56
CA LYS A 524 -38.89 2.26 -43.15
C LYS A 524 -38.91 2.53 -44.64
N GLN A 525 -38.09 3.48 -45.11
CA GLN A 525 -37.97 3.81 -46.55
C GLN A 525 -37.32 2.68 -47.33
N THR A 526 -36.29 2.04 -46.78
CA THR A 526 -35.62 0.89 -47.41
C THR A 526 -36.51 -0.34 -47.47
N ALA A 527 -37.40 -0.54 -46.49
CA ALA A 527 -38.36 -1.68 -46.48
C ALA A 527 -39.54 -1.48 -47.45
N ILE A 528 -39.76 -0.26 -47.95
CA ILE A 528 -40.85 0.07 -48.93
C ILE A 528 -40.31 0.10 -50.37
N ALA A 529 -38.99 0.26 -50.56
CA ALA A 529 -38.34 0.20 -51.87
C ALA A 529 -37.94 -1.19 -52.28
#